data_ce510e89f5832e07409aedfb03e06a62
#
_entry.id   ce510e89f5832e07409aedfb03e06a62
#
_cell.length_a   1.000
_cell.length_b   1.000
_cell.length_c   1.000
_cell.angle_alpha   90.00
_cell.angle_beta   90.00
_cell.angle_gamma   90.00
#
_symmetry.space_group_name_H-M   'P 1'
#
loop_
_entity.id
_entity.type
_entity.pdbx_description
1 polymer ?
#
loop_
_entity_poly.entity_id
_entity_poly.type
_entity_poly.pdbx_seq_one_letter_code
_entity_poly.pdbx_strand_id
1 'polypeptide(L)'
;MDRILEPELMDDPTQAEAYARADFAEENQGFVDHFKEYFPEFSQGKVLDLGCGPGDIPIRFAKLYPACQVIGIDASSPMIQLGQQAVKQAGLADRITLRCERYEEVAGARIVDAAISNSLLHHLPNPLQFWQKLRQLVKPGAPVLVMDLPTAAPCAWPTC
;
A
#
# COMPACT_ATOMS: atom_id res chain seq x y z
N MET A 1 -20.71 17.83 7.14
CA MET A 1 -19.32 18.19 7.43
C MET A 1 -18.50 17.67 6.27
N ASP A 2 -17.98 18.59 5.47
CA ASP A 2 -17.19 18.20 4.30
C ASP A 2 -15.85 17.63 4.77
N ARG A 3 -15.51 16.45 4.25
CA ARG A 3 -14.22 15.81 4.53
C ARG A 3 -13.11 16.66 3.93
N ILE A 4 -12.22 17.17 4.76
CA ILE A 4 -11.02 17.86 4.29
C ILE A 4 -10.04 16.76 3.86
N LEU A 5 -9.79 16.68 2.55
CA LEU A 5 -8.81 15.77 1.99
C LEU A 5 -7.41 16.34 2.21
N GLU A 6 -6.51 15.52 2.72
CA GLU A 6 -5.09 15.82 2.61
C GLU A 6 -4.63 15.66 1.15
N PRO A 7 -3.64 16.46 0.69
CA PRO A 7 -3.13 16.33 -0.67
C PRO A 7 -2.65 14.89 -0.93
N GLU A 8 -3.23 14.25 -1.94
CA GLU A 8 -2.95 12.85 -2.29
C GLU A 8 -1.53 12.63 -2.79
N LEU A 9 -0.91 13.63 -3.37
CA LEU A 9 0.35 13.51 -4.10
C LEU A 9 1.51 14.19 -3.37
N MET A 10 2.50 13.40 -2.94
CA MET A 10 3.82 13.90 -2.56
C MET A 10 4.69 14.03 -3.81
N ASP A 11 4.34 14.98 -4.69
CA ASP A 11 5.09 15.23 -5.94
C ASP A 11 6.33 16.09 -5.75
N ASP A 12 6.49 16.69 -4.56
CA ASP A 12 7.72 17.41 -4.21
C ASP A 12 8.80 16.39 -3.79
N PRO A 13 9.93 16.34 -4.51
CA PRO A 13 11.03 15.43 -4.17
C PRO A 13 11.55 15.60 -2.75
N THR A 14 11.58 16.82 -2.23
CA THR A 14 12.03 17.12 -0.86
C THR A 14 11.09 16.53 0.18
N GLN A 15 9.78 16.63 -0.03
CA GLN A 15 8.78 16.03 0.84
C GLN A 15 8.83 14.49 0.77
N ALA A 16 8.99 13.93 -0.43
CA ALA A 16 9.13 12.50 -0.62
C ALA A 16 10.39 11.94 0.10
N GLU A 17 11.53 12.65 0.00
CA GLU A 17 12.73 12.27 0.73
C GLU A 17 12.56 12.35 2.25
N ALA A 18 11.92 13.41 2.74
CA ALA A 18 11.64 13.57 4.17
C ALA A 18 10.74 12.45 4.68
N TYR A 19 9.71 12.09 3.94
CA TYR A 19 8.83 10.97 4.25
C TYR A 19 9.58 9.63 4.24
N ALA A 20 10.41 9.38 3.23
CA ALA A 20 11.18 8.14 3.13
C ALA A 20 12.23 8.00 4.25
N ARG A 21 12.71 9.12 4.81
CA ARG A 21 13.63 9.15 5.96
C ARG A 21 12.94 9.09 7.31
N ALA A 22 11.63 9.34 7.36
CA ALA A 22 10.87 9.22 8.59
C ALA A 22 10.86 7.76 9.08
N ASP A 23 10.95 7.57 10.38
CA ASP A 23 10.99 6.24 10.97
C ASP A 23 9.58 5.70 11.17
N PHE A 24 9.11 4.93 10.18
CA PHE A 24 7.86 4.17 10.24
C PHE A 24 8.13 2.66 10.36
N ALA A 25 9.31 2.27 10.79
CA ALA A 25 9.74 0.87 10.78
C ALA A 25 8.83 -0.02 11.63
N GLU A 26 8.43 0.45 12.81
CA GLU A 26 7.57 -0.30 13.73
C GLU A 26 6.16 -0.45 13.16
N GLU A 27 5.57 0.63 12.67
CA GLU A 27 4.22 0.63 12.08
C GLU A 27 4.15 -0.23 10.82
N ASN A 28 5.13 -0.11 9.93
CA ASN A 28 5.19 -0.88 8.71
C ASN A 28 5.46 -2.37 8.97
N GLN A 29 6.28 -2.69 9.97
CA GLN A 29 6.45 -4.07 10.41
C GLN A 29 5.16 -4.62 11.02
N GLY A 30 4.51 -3.85 11.87
CA GLY A 30 3.21 -4.20 12.47
C GLY A 30 2.14 -4.49 11.41
N PHE A 31 2.11 -3.73 10.32
CA PHE A 31 1.21 -3.98 9.21
C PHE A 31 1.42 -5.36 8.58
N VAL A 32 2.67 -5.72 8.31
CA VAL A 32 3.02 -7.01 7.70
C VAL A 32 2.76 -8.17 8.67
N ASP A 33 3.02 -7.95 9.96
CA ASP A 33 2.74 -8.95 11.01
C ASP A 33 1.23 -9.19 11.16
N HIS A 34 0.40 -8.16 11.09
CA HIS A 34 -1.07 -8.30 11.06
C HIS A 34 -1.55 -9.09 9.85
N PHE A 35 -0.97 -8.85 8.67
CA PHE A 35 -1.33 -9.65 7.50
C PHE A 35 -1.07 -11.14 7.75
N LYS A 36 0.08 -11.49 8.30
CA LYS A 36 0.44 -12.87 8.66
C LYS A 36 -0.49 -13.47 9.70
N GLU A 37 -0.88 -12.69 10.69
CA GLU A 37 -1.79 -13.11 11.76
C GLU A 37 -3.20 -13.39 11.23
N TYR A 38 -3.73 -12.50 10.38
CA TYR A 38 -5.08 -12.63 9.84
C TYR A 38 -5.20 -13.67 8.73
N PHE A 39 -4.12 -13.92 8.01
CA PHE A 39 -4.09 -14.82 6.86
C PHE A 39 -2.97 -15.86 6.98
N PRO A 40 -3.00 -16.73 8.01
CA PRO A 40 -1.90 -17.66 8.30
C PRO A 40 -1.65 -18.69 7.20
N GLU A 41 -2.65 -18.98 6.38
CA GLU A 41 -2.55 -19.94 5.26
C GLU A 41 -1.92 -19.32 3.98
N PHE A 42 -1.79 -17.99 3.93
CA PHE A 42 -1.18 -17.33 2.78
C PHE A 42 0.33 -17.49 2.82
N SER A 43 0.93 -17.97 1.72
CA SER A 43 2.37 -18.25 1.65
C SER A 43 3.03 -17.87 0.33
N GLN A 44 2.26 -17.73 -0.74
CA GLN A 44 2.81 -17.52 -2.08
C GLN A 44 1.81 -16.82 -3.01
N GLY A 45 2.30 -16.24 -4.07
CA GLY A 45 1.49 -15.66 -5.13
C GLY A 45 1.89 -14.23 -5.48
N LYS A 46 1.05 -13.62 -6.28
CA LYS A 46 1.20 -12.23 -6.70
C LYS A 46 0.43 -11.32 -5.75
N VAL A 47 1.12 -10.37 -5.17
CA VAL A 47 0.57 -9.39 -4.20
C VAL A 47 0.59 -8.00 -4.81
N LEU A 48 -0.50 -7.27 -4.66
CA LEU A 48 -0.62 -5.87 -5.08
C LEU A 48 -0.65 -4.97 -3.85
N ASP A 49 0.27 -4.02 -3.80
CA ASP A 49 0.29 -2.95 -2.80
C ASP A 49 -0.16 -1.63 -3.43
N LEU A 50 -1.30 -1.12 -2.96
CA LEU A 50 -1.92 0.12 -3.44
C LEU A 50 -1.52 1.29 -2.54
N GLY A 51 -0.81 2.26 -3.12
CA GLY A 51 -0.20 3.36 -2.36
C GLY A 51 1.08 2.92 -1.64
N CYS A 52 1.99 2.27 -2.38
CA CYS A 52 3.19 1.66 -1.80
C CYS A 52 4.23 2.67 -1.29
N GLY A 53 4.09 3.96 -1.62
CA GLY A 53 5.05 4.98 -1.26
C GLY A 53 6.50 4.63 -1.64
N PRO A 54 7.48 4.85 -0.74
CA PRO A 54 8.89 4.56 -1.00
C PRO A 54 9.25 3.08 -0.85
N GLY A 55 8.28 2.16 -0.81
CA GLY A 55 8.48 0.72 -0.98
C GLY A 55 8.88 -0.07 0.29
N ASP A 56 8.79 0.50 1.48
CA ASP A 56 9.19 -0.21 2.72
C ASP A 56 8.30 -1.42 3.01
N ILE A 57 6.97 -1.28 2.90
CA ILE A 57 6.04 -2.41 3.09
C ILE A 57 6.25 -3.50 2.03
N PRO A 58 6.33 -3.22 0.72
CA PRO A 58 6.70 -4.22 -0.28
C PRO A 58 7.97 -4.99 0.03
N ILE A 59 9.02 -4.30 0.50
CA ILE A 59 10.30 -4.92 0.86
C ILE A 59 10.12 -5.86 2.06
N ARG A 60 9.46 -5.43 3.14
CA ARG A 60 9.18 -6.25 4.32
C ARG A 60 8.32 -7.46 3.98
N PHE A 61 7.30 -7.24 3.17
CA PHE A 61 6.40 -8.31 2.73
C PHE A 61 7.13 -9.37 1.91
N ALA A 62 7.94 -8.96 0.93
CA ALA A 62 8.72 -9.88 0.11
C ALA A 62 9.79 -10.65 0.91
N LYS A 63 10.34 -10.05 1.97
CA LYS A 63 11.25 -10.74 2.90
C LYS A 63 10.52 -11.80 3.72
N LEU A 64 9.31 -11.49 4.20
CA LEU A 64 8.50 -12.43 4.99
C LEU A 64 7.96 -13.59 4.14
N TYR A 65 7.61 -13.32 2.88
CA TYR A 65 7.05 -14.29 1.94
C TYR A 65 7.97 -14.49 0.73
N PRO A 66 8.99 -15.34 0.84
CA PRO A 66 10.01 -15.52 -0.22
C PRO A 66 9.45 -16.05 -1.55
N ALA A 67 8.29 -16.70 -1.53
CA ALA A 67 7.61 -17.23 -2.72
C ALA A 67 6.61 -16.25 -3.36
N CYS A 68 6.54 -15.01 -2.86
CA CYS A 68 5.68 -13.97 -3.42
C CYS A 68 6.41 -13.08 -4.41
N GLN A 69 5.65 -12.61 -5.40
CA GLN A 69 5.97 -11.45 -6.22
C GLN A 69 5.10 -10.27 -5.79
N VAL A 70 5.70 -9.13 -5.56
CA VAL A 70 4.99 -7.93 -5.11
C VAL A 70 5.00 -6.87 -6.20
N ILE A 71 3.83 -6.34 -6.51
CA ILE A 71 3.64 -5.18 -7.36
C ILE A 71 3.18 -4.04 -6.48
N GLY A 72 3.98 -3.01 -6.34
CA GLY A 72 3.60 -1.78 -5.66
C GLY A 72 3.24 -0.70 -6.67
N ILE A 73 2.18 0.03 -6.41
CA ILE A 73 1.80 1.21 -7.19
C ILE A 73 1.66 2.43 -6.29
N ASP A 74 2.07 3.55 -6.80
CA ASP A 74 1.89 4.86 -6.19
C ASP A 74 1.77 5.93 -7.28
N ALA A 75 0.94 6.95 -7.05
CA ALA A 75 0.76 8.03 -8.01
C ALA A 75 1.94 9.02 -8.00
N SER A 76 2.76 9.02 -6.97
CA SER A 76 3.93 9.90 -6.82
C SER A 76 5.18 9.33 -7.50
N SER A 77 5.63 9.99 -8.55
CA SER A 77 6.88 9.62 -9.23
C SER A 77 8.12 9.69 -8.32
N PRO A 78 8.30 10.73 -7.49
CA PRO A 78 9.42 10.77 -6.52
C PRO A 78 9.40 9.59 -5.54
N MET A 79 8.25 9.19 -5.02
CA MET A 79 8.12 8.04 -4.13
C MET A 79 8.55 6.74 -4.83
N ILE A 80 8.08 6.52 -6.05
CA ILE A 80 8.44 5.34 -6.84
C ILE A 80 9.94 5.29 -7.14
N GLN A 81 10.57 6.41 -7.46
CA GLN A 81 12.02 6.46 -7.70
C GLN A 81 12.82 6.08 -6.44
N LEU A 82 12.45 6.61 -5.28
CA LEU A 82 13.05 6.25 -4.00
C LEU A 82 12.83 4.76 -3.68
N GLY A 83 11.61 4.27 -3.91
CA GLY A 83 11.26 2.87 -3.70
C GLY A 83 12.05 1.91 -4.60
N GLN A 84 12.23 2.24 -5.87
CA GLN A 84 13.03 1.44 -6.81
C GLN A 84 14.50 1.36 -6.38
N GLN A 85 15.06 2.45 -5.87
CA GLN A 85 16.41 2.45 -5.29
C GLN A 85 16.48 1.54 -4.05
N ALA A 86 15.52 1.65 -3.14
CA ALA A 86 15.46 0.82 -1.93
C ALA A 86 15.29 -0.67 -2.25
N VAL A 87 14.44 -1.02 -3.20
CA VAL A 87 14.25 -2.40 -3.68
C VAL A 87 15.54 -2.97 -4.26
N LYS A 88 16.26 -2.18 -5.06
CA LYS A 88 17.56 -2.57 -5.62
C LYS A 88 18.61 -2.78 -4.52
N GLN A 89 18.69 -1.88 -3.56
CA GLN A 89 19.61 -1.99 -2.41
C GLN A 89 19.29 -3.21 -1.54
N ALA A 90 18.02 -3.57 -1.42
CA ALA A 90 17.58 -4.76 -0.70
C ALA A 90 17.83 -6.08 -1.48
N GLY A 91 18.25 -6.02 -2.74
CA GLY A 91 18.47 -7.21 -3.59
C GLY A 91 17.18 -7.91 -3.99
N LEU A 92 16.05 -7.18 -4.10
CA LEU A 92 14.72 -7.74 -4.34
C LEU A 92 14.10 -7.32 -5.68
N ALA A 93 14.90 -6.76 -6.59
CA ALA A 93 14.42 -6.26 -7.89
C ALA A 93 13.85 -7.35 -8.82
N ASP A 94 14.15 -8.60 -8.58
CA ASP A 94 13.60 -9.76 -9.29
C ASP A 94 12.19 -10.16 -8.79
N ARG A 95 11.81 -9.72 -7.59
CA ARG A 95 10.53 -10.08 -6.94
C ARG A 95 9.61 -8.91 -6.64
N ILE A 96 10.12 -7.68 -6.69
CA ILE A 96 9.34 -6.47 -6.44
C ILE A 96 9.39 -5.58 -7.68
N THR A 97 8.22 -5.21 -8.18
CA THR A 97 8.06 -4.22 -9.24
C THR A 97 7.29 -3.03 -8.71
N LEU A 98 7.86 -1.83 -8.76
CA LEU A 98 7.19 -0.60 -8.38
C LEU A 98 6.84 0.23 -9.62
N ARG A 99 5.59 0.73 -9.71
CA ARG A 99 5.07 1.48 -10.85
C ARG A 99 4.47 2.81 -10.40
N CYS A 100 4.79 3.87 -11.13
CA CYS A 100 4.09 5.15 -10.99
C CYS A 100 2.77 5.04 -11.75
N GLU A 101 1.69 4.75 -11.01
CA GLU A 101 0.37 4.45 -11.55
C GLU A 101 -0.69 4.78 -10.51
N ARG A 102 -1.81 5.35 -10.93
CA ARG A 102 -2.97 5.54 -10.06
C ARG A 102 -3.75 4.22 -9.93
N TYR A 103 -4.34 3.99 -8.76
CA TYR A 103 -5.07 2.73 -8.52
C TYR A 103 -6.24 2.52 -9.49
N GLU A 104 -6.86 3.62 -9.96
CA GLU A 104 -7.96 3.58 -10.93
C GLU A 104 -7.52 3.03 -12.29
N GLU A 105 -6.25 3.25 -12.65
CA GLU A 105 -5.67 2.91 -13.95
C GLU A 105 -5.18 1.45 -14.02
N VAL A 106 -5.04 0.77 -12.88
CA VAL A 106 -4.57 -0.61 -12.85
C VAL A 106 -5.48 -1.49 -13.71
N ALA A 107 -4.89 -2.07 -14.77
CA ALA A 107 -5.60 -2.92 -15.71
C ALA A 107 -5.75 -4.36 -15.20
N GLY A 108 -6.82 -5.01 -15.66
CA GLY A 108 -7.05 -6.43 -15.42
C GLY A 108 -8.19 -6.72 -14.46
N ALA A 109 -8.48 -8.00 -14.31
CA ALA A 109 -9.47 -8.51 -13.36
C ALA A 109 -8.99 -9.85 -12.80
N ARG A 110 -9.14 -10.05 -11.49
CA ARG A 110 -8.72 -11.28 -10.80
C ARG A 110 -7.26 -11.66 -11.08
N ILE A 111 -6.38 -10.65 -11.05
CA ILE A 111 -4.97 -10.80 -11.44
C ILE A 111 -4.03 -11.06 -10.27
N VAL A 112 -4.48 -10.81 -9.03
CA VAL A 112 -3.61 -10.95 -7.85
C VAL A 112 -4.18 -11.93 -6.83
N ASP A 113 -3.27 -12.59 -6.11
CA ASP A 113 -3.55 -13.58 -5.08
C ASP A 113 -3.73 -12.96 -3.69
N ALA A 114 -3.29 -11.71 -3.52
CA ALA A 114 -3.54 -10.90 -2.34
C ALA A 114 -3.45 -9.41 -2.68
N ALA A 115 -4.08 -8.56 -1.90
CA ALA A 115 -3.92 -7.12 -1.99
C ALA A 115 -3.73 -6.48 -0.62
N ILE A 116 -2.87 -5.48 -0.56
CA ILE A 116 -2.58 -4.72 0.64
C ILE A 116 -2.63 -3.22 0.34
N SER A 117 -2.96 -2.43 1.33
CA SER A 117 -2.88 -0.97 1.28
C SER A 117 -2.78 -0.39 2.69
N ASN A 118 -1.82 0.48 2.90
CA ASN A 118 -1.63 1.14 4.19
C ASN A 118 -1.61 2.67 4.00
N SER A 119 -2.41 3.38 4.78
CA SER A 119 -2.44 4.85 4.83
C SER A 119 -2.72 5.53 3.47
N LEU A 120 -3.56 4.92 2.63
CA LEU A 120 -3.99 5.50 1.35
C LEU A 120 -5.44 6.02 1.39
N LEU A 121 -6.33 5.29 2.06
CA LEU A 121 -7.78 5.50 1.94
C LEU A 121 -8.23 6.89 2.39
N HIS A 122 -7.53 7.49 3.37
CA HIS A 122 -7.85 8.82 3.87
C HIS A 122 -7.56 9.95 2.86
N HIS A 123 -6.70 9.71 1.87
CA HIS A 123 -6.43 10.65 0.78
C HIS A 123 -7.48 10.59 -0.33
N LEU A 124 -8.26 9.51 -0.43
CA LEU A 124 -9.13 9.28 -1.55
C LEU A 124 -10.47 10.02 -1.42
N PRO A 125 -10.89 10.77 -2.45
CA PRO A 125 -12.17 11.48 -2.42
C PRO A 125 -13.36 10.53 -2.41
N ASN A 126 -13.24 9.34 -3.01
CA ASN A 126 -14.29 8.34 -3.10
C ASN A 126 -13.80 6.95 -2.67
N PRO A 127 -13.86 6.63 -1.37
CA PRO A 127 -13.45 5.31 -0.87
C PRO A 127 -14.21 4.14 -1.49
N LEU A 128 -15.46 4.32 -1.88
CA LEU A 128 -16.25 3.25 -2.50
C LEU A 128 -15.64 2.80 -3.83
N GLN A 129 -15.15 3.74 -4.63
CA GLN A 129 -14.48 3.45 -5.90
C GLN A 129 -13.21 2.60 -5.69
N PHE A 130 -12.45 2.90 -4.64
CA PHE A 130 -11.30 2.08 -4.26
C PHE A 130 -11.68 0.64 -3.95
N TRP A 131 -12.71 0.41 -3.14
CA TRP A 131 -13.19 -0.94 -2.83
C TRP A 131 -13.72 -1.70 -4.04
N GLN A 132 -14.42 -1.01 -4.95
CA GLN A 132 -14.88 -1.59 -6.21
C GLN A 132 -13.71 -2.02 -7.08
N LYS A 133 -12.67 -1.19 -7.17
CA LYS A 133 -11.44 -1.51 -7.91
C LYS A 133 -10.70 -2.69 -7.29
N LEU A 134 -10.50 -2.71 -5.99
CA LEU A 134 -9.90 -3.84 -5.27
C LEU A 134 -10.64 -5.15 -5.57
N ARG A 135 -11.96 -5.14 -5.42
CA ARG A 135 -12.80 -6.32 -5.71
C ARG A 135 -12.65 -6.82 -7.14
N GLN A 136 -12.43 -5.92 -8.09
CA GLN A 136 -12.17 -6.28 -9.49
C GLN A 136 -10.83 -6.98 -9.66
N LEU A 137 -9.78 -6.48 -9.00
CA LEU A 137 -8.39 -6.92 -9.20
C LEU A 137 -8.05 -8.21 -8.50
N VAL A 138 -8.62 -8.47 -7.32
CA VAL A 138 -8.32 -9.66 -6.53
C VAL A 138 -9.05 -10.90 -7.02
N LYS A 139 -8.43 -12.05 -6.91
CA LYS A 139 -9.08 -13.33 -7.14
C LYS A 139 -10.14 -13.61 -6.06
N PRO A 140 -11.21 -14.37 -6.37
CA PRO A 140 -12.18 -14.76 -5.35
C PRO A 140 -11.51 -15.48 -4.17
N GLY A 141 -11.82 -15.03 -2.95
CA GLY A 141 -11.24 -15.58 -1.73
C GLY A 141 -9.83 -15.12 -1.39
N ALA A 142 -9.23 -14.24 -2.21
CA ALA A 142 -7.91 -13.69 -1.94
C ALA A 142 -7.91 -12.82 -0.68
N PRO A 143 -6.87 -12.90 0.17
CA PRO A 143 -6.70 -12.02 1.31
C PRO A 143 -6.56 -10.55 0.88
N VAL A 144 -7.23 -9.67 1.62
CA VAL A 144 -7.12 -8.21 1.45
C VAL A 144 -6.95 -7.58 2.83
N LEU A 145 -5.86 -6.84 3.00
CA LEU A 145 -5.64 -6.03 4.21
C LEU A 145 -5.52 -4.55 3.83
N VAL A 146 -6.43 -3.76 4.34
CA VAL A 146 -6.38 -2.30 4.24
C VAL A 146 -6.34 -1.73 5.66
N MET A 147 -5.27 -1.01 5.97
CA MET A 147 -5.15 -0.26 7.22
C MET A 147 -5.02 1.22 6.89
N ASP A 148 -5.60 2.04 7.74
CA ASP A 148 -5.52 3.48 7.62
C ASP A 148 -5.32 4.09 9.00
N LEU A 149 -4.56 5.18 9.06
CA LEU A 149 -4.43 5.92 10.29
C LEU A 149 -5.77 6.59 10.59
N PRO A 150 -6.24 6.57 11.84
CA PRO A 150 -7.34 7.42 12.21
C PRO A 150 -6.89 8.86 11.94
N THR A 151 -7.54 9.53 10.99
CA THR A 151 -7.35 10.98 10.82
C THR A 151 -7.55 11.61 12.18
N ALA A 152 -6.58 12.40 12.63
CA ALA A 152 -6.62 13.12 13.92
C ALA A 152 -7.64 14.27 13.88
N ALA A 153 -8.88 13.96 13.52
CA ALA A 153 -10.03 14.79 13.78
C ALA A 153 -10.77 14.17 14.97
N PRO A 154 -11.05 14.90 16.04
CA PRO A 154 -11.84 14.37 17.13
C PRO A 154 -13.22 13.99 16.59
N CYS A 155 -13.45 12.73 16.31
CA CYS A 155 -14.81 12.20 16.19
C CYS A 155 -15.45 12.28 17.58
N ALA A 156 -16.07 13.40 17.87
CA ALA A 156 -17.10 13.42 18.88
C ALA A 156 -18.27 12.59 18.32
N TRP A 157 -18.25 11.31 18.57
CA TRP A 157 -19.45 10.51 18.45
C TRP A 157 -20.41 10.97 19.53
N PRO A 158 -21.63 11.42 19.19
CA PRO A 158 -22.63 11.61 20.23
C PRO A 158 -22.92 10.24 20.85
N THR A 159 -22.64 10.15 22.13
CA THR A 159 -23.10 9.02 22.95
C THR A 159 -24.63 8.94 22.83
N CYS A 160 -25.14 7.85 22.22
CA CYS A 160 -26.50 7.39 22.47
C CYS A 160 -26.55 6.63 23.78
#